data_e1b89decbb24c8ca88f6f12d99bdd2e1
#
_entry.id   e1b89decbb24c8ca88f6f12d99bdd2e1
#
_cell.length_a   1.000
_cell.length_b   1.000
_cell.length_c   1.000
_cell.angle_alpha   90.00
_cell.angle_beta   90.00
_cell.angle_gamma   90.00
#
_symmetry.space_group_name_H-M   'P 1'
#
loop_
_entity.id
_entity.type
_entity.pdbx_description
1 polymer ?
#
loop_
_entity_poly.entity_id
_entity_poly.type
_entity_poly.pdbx_seq_one_letter_code
_entity_poly.pdbx_strand_id
1 'polypeptide(L)'
;MVKVSAIQMSMSEDKLSNVDKAEALAREASKNGAQIILLPELFEGFYFCKDMDEKYFSWAKEREGNKLIERFSNLAKELKVVILISYFEKSSEGYFNSLVVADADGRVMDNYRKTHIPDGPGYEEKFYFKPGNTGFKVYDTAYAKIGVGICWDQWFCETARALTLMGAEIIFYPTAIGSEPEIHLDSKEHWQRVQMGHAATNTVPVVVANRIGEEKGDTCTLNFYGSSFITDYTGAKIAEASRDKEEIIYAEFDIEDNQKQRHYWGLIRDRQPNAYSNICN
;
A
#
# COMPACT_ATOMS: atom_id res chain seq x y z
N MET A 1 3.79 -11.03 19.27
CA MET A 1 2.55 -10.62 18.56
C MET A 1 2.73 -9.21 18.04
N VAL A 2 2.37 -8.96 16.79
CA VAL A 2 2.35 -7.63 16.16
C VAL A 2 0.95 -7.34 15.64
N LYS A 3 0.34 -6.25 16.11
CA LYS A 3 -0.98 -5.82 15.66
C LYS A 3 -0.86 -4.80 14.56
N VAL A 4 -1.48 -5.08 13.42
CA VAL A 4 -1.51 -4.20 12.25
C VAL A 4 -2.90 -3.64 12.02
N SER A 5 -3.00 -2.52 11.31
CA SER A 5 -4.28 -2.00 10.82
C SER A 5 -4.19 -1.57 9.37
N ALA A 6 -5.30 -1.70 8.66
CA ALA A 6 -5.52 -1.06 7.36
C ALA A 6 -6.69 -0.09 7.50
N ILE A 7 -6.45 1.16 7.11
CA ILE A 7 -7.43 2.24 7.14
C ILE A 7 -8.08 2.34 5.77
N GLN A 8 -9.41 2.28 5.75
CA GLN A 8 -10.24 2.54 4.59
C GLN A 8 -10.95 3.86 4.75
N MET A 9 -10.76 4.79 3.81
CA MET A 9 -11.36 6.12 3.89
C MET A 9 -11.70 6.69 2.51
N SER A 10 -12.64 7.63 2.47
CA SER A 10 -12.93 8.45 1.30
C SER A 10 -12.01 9.66 1.24
N MET A 11 -11.78 10.19 0.04
CA MET A 11 -11.04 11.43 -0.18
C MET A 11 -11.93 12.49 -0.81
N SER A 12 -11.73 13.73 -0.39
CA SER A 12 -12.38 14.91 -0.94
C SER A 12 -11.38 15.77 -1.71
N GLU A 13 -11.86 16.84 -2.33
CA GLU A 13 -11.00 17.85 -2.97
C GLU A 13 -10.15 18.64 -1.97
N ASP A 14 -10.62 18.75 -0.72
CA ASP A 14 -9.88 19.41 0.35
C ASP A 14 -8.81 18.51 0.94
N LYS A 15 -7.58 18.74 0.51
CA LYS A 15 -6.41 17.98 0.97
C LYS A 15 -6.20 18.05 2.48
N LEU A 16 -6.41 19.22 3.09
CA LEU A 16 -6.22 19.36 4.53
C LEU A 16 -7.23 18.51 5.29
N SER A 17 -8.48 18.52 4.86
CA SER A 17 -9.53 17.66 5.43
C SER A 17 -9.19 16.18 5.31
N ASN A 18 -8.62 15.73 4.17
CA ASN A 18 -8.19 14.35 4.00
C ASN A 18 -7.05 13.97 4.96
N VAL A 19 -6.06 14.85 5.10
CA VAL A 19 -4.92 14.66 6.01
C VAL A 19 -5.37 14.64 7.47
N ASP A 20 -6.26 15.55 7.87
CA ASP A 20 -6.84 15.59 9.23
C ASP A 20 -7.61 14.30 9.53
N LYS A 21 -8.43 13.83 8.58
CA LYS A 21 -9.15 12.57 8.69
C LYS A 21 -8.19 11.37 8.82
N ALA A 22 -7.18 11.30 7.97
CA ALA A 22 -6.19 10.23 8.02
C ALA A 22 -5.45 10.20 9.36
N GLU A 23 -5.09 11.36 9.92
CA GLU A 23 -4.51 11.46 11.26
C GLU A 23 -5.48 10.99 12.35
N ALA A 24 -6.74 11.43 12.30
CA ALA A 24 -7.74 11.01 13.28
C ALA A 24 -7.94 9.48 13.29
N LEU A 25 -8.05 8.88 12.11
CA LEU A 25 -8.15 7.42 11.96
C LEU A 25 -6.87 6.69 12.40
N ALA A 26 -5.69 7.25 12.15
CA ALA A 26 -4.43 6.68 12.64
C ALA A 26 -4.34 6.72 14.18
N ARG A 27 -4.80 7.80 14.81
CA ARG A 27 -4.91 7.92 16.27
C ARG A 27 -5.89 6.88 16.84
N GLU A 28 -7.02 6.68 16.17
CA GLU A 28 -7.98 5.64 16.55
C GLU A 28 -7.39 4.24 16.42
N ALA A 29 -6.70 3.95 15.31
CA ALA A 29 -6.01 2.68 15.10
C ALA A 29 -5.00 2.40 16.22
N SER A 30 -4.18 3.38 16.57
CA SER A 30 -3.21 3.28 17.68
C SER A 30 -3.90 3.06 19.03
N LYS A 31 -4.98 3.79 19.31
CA LYS A 31 -5.77 3.61 20.55
C LYS A 31 -6.32 2.18 20.69
N ASN A 32 -6.64 1.55 19.55
CA ASN A 32 -7.08 0.15 19.48
C ASN A 32 -5.91 -0.86 19.43
N GLY A 33 -4.68 -0.40 19.67
CA GLY A 33 -3.50 -1.23 19.83
C GLY A 33 -2.73 -1.54 18.53
N ALA A 34 -3.07 -0.92 17.41
CA ALA A 34 -2.27 -1.08 16.19
C ALA A 34 -0.85 -0.53 16.37
N GLN A 35 0.13 -1.31 15.97
CA GLN A 35 1.56 -0.98 16.02
C GLN A 35 2.09 -0.58 14.63
N ILE A 36 1.48 -1.10 13.56
CA ILE A 36 1.79 -0.74 12.18
C ILE A 36 0.49 -0.35 11.49
N ILE A 37 0.46 0.84 10.91
CA ILE A 37 -0.74 1.48 10.35
C ILE A 37 -0.53 1.72 8.86
N LEU A 38 -1.41 1.14 8.04
CA LEU A 38 -1.46 1.34 6.60
C LEU A 38 -2.57 2.33 6.24
N LEU A 39 -2.20 3.42 5.56
CA LEU A 39 -3.11 4.38 4.93
C LEU A 39 -3.28 4.02 3.43
N PRO A 40 -4.36 4.45 2.76
CA PRO A 40 -4.52 4.25 1.32
C PRO A 40 -3.45 4.96 0.47
N GLU A 41 -3.32 4.55 -0.78
CA GLU A 41 -2.46 5.21 -1.77
C GLU A 41 -2.89 6.66 -2.01
N LEU A 42 -1.92 7.60 -2.04
CA LEU A 42 -2.12 9.02 -2.36
C LEU A 42 -3.26 9.66 -1.55
N PHE A 43 -3.38 9.33 -0.26
CA PHE A 43 -4.50 9.71 0.60
C PHE A 43 -4.62 11.21 0.88
N GLU A 44 -3.61 12.01 0.55
CA GLU A 44 -3.65 13.46 0.70
C GLU A 44 -4.76 14.10 -0.15
N GLY A 45 -5.11 13.49 -1.29
CA GLY A 45 -6.11 14.05 -2.21
C GLY A 45 -7.00 13.00 -2.85
N PHE A 46 -8.00 13.48 -3.58
CA PHE A 46 -8.73 12.61 -4.49
C PHE A 46 -7.77 12.00 -5.54
N TYR A 47 -8.19 10.95 -6.22
CA TYR A 47 -7.37 10.24 -7.20
C TYR A 47 -7.31 11.03 -8.51
N PHE A 48 -6.37 11.95 -8.60
CA PHE A 48 -6.22 12.86 -9.73
C PHE A 48 -5.81 12.12 -11.03
N CYS A 49 -5.25 10.92 -10.92
CA CYS A 49 -4.82 10.12 -12.08
C CYS A 49 -5.97 9.56 -12.92
N LYS A 50 -7.24 9.83 -12.54
CA LYS A 50 -8.39 9.51 -13.40
C LYS A 50 -8.49 10.39 -14.64
N ASP A 51 -7.82 11.55 -14.65
CA ASP A 51 -7.74 12.50 -15.74
C ASP A 51 -6.29 12.87 -16.05
N MET A 52 -5.99 13.26 -17.28
CA MET A 52 -4.70 13.81 -17.68
C MET A 52 -4.75 15.33 -17.65
N ASP A 53 -4.38 15.94 -16.51
CA ASP A 53 -4.39 17.39 -16.34
C ASP A 53 -3.08 17.88 -15.69
N GLU A 54 -2.34 18.69 -16.44
CA GLU A 54 -1.02 19.21 -16.00
C GLU A 54 -1.08 20.01 -14.69
N LYS A 55 -2.24 20.57 -14.32
CA LYS A 55 -2.38 21.32 -13.07
C LYS A 55 -2.01 20.50 -11.83
N TYR A 56 -2.19 19.18 -11.88
CA TYR A 56 -1.90 18.29 -10.74
C TYR A 56 -0.42 18.06 -10.49
N PHE A 57 0.48 18.37 -11.45
CA PHE A 57 1.91 18.36 -11.16
C PHE A 57 2.30 19.36 -10.05
N SER A 58 1.50 20.40 -9.84
CA SER A 58 1.67 21.33 -8.72
C SER A 58 1.48 20.68 -7.34
N TRP A 59 0.86 19.48 -7.28
CA TRP A 59 0.63 18.72 -6.05
C TRP A 59 1.86 17.93 -5.62
N ALA A 60 2.75 17.65 -6.55
CA ALA A 60 3.97 16.91 -6.25
C ALA A 60 4.88 17.70 -5.31
N LYS A 61 5.48 17.01 -4.34
CA LYS A 61 6.37 17.60 -3.34
C LYS A 61 7.70 16.84 -3.31
N GLU A 62 8.76 17.56 -3.04
CA GLU A 62 10.04 16.96 -2.72
C GLU A 62 9.91 16.16 -1.40
N ARG A 63 10.71 15.14 -1.23
CA ARG A 63 10.74 14.34 0.00
C ARG A 63 11.21 15.19 1.18
N GLU A 64 12.30 15.94 0.98
CA GLU A 64 12.88 16.85 1.96
C GLU A 64 11.94 18.04 2.19
N GLY A 65 11.64 18.31 3.49
CA GLY A 65 10.70 19.38 3.86
C GLY A 65 9.24 19.14 3.51
N ASN A 66 8.87 17.91 3.17
CA ASN A 66 7.49 17.54 2.88
C ASN A 66 6.65 17.57 4.16
N LYS A 67 5.69 18.47 4.23
CA LYS A 67 4.84 18.70 5.41
C LYS A 67 3.94 17.51 5.76
N LEU A 68 3.52 16.72 4.76
CA LEU A 68 2.78 15.49 5.00
C LEU A 68 3.67 14.46 5.73
N ILE A 69 4.89 14.26 5.23
CA ILE A 69 5.85 13.34 5.84
C ILE A 69 6.21 13.79 7.24
N GLU A 70 6.52 15.09 7.44
CA GLU A 70 6.82 15.66 8.76
C GLU A 70 5.67 15.44 9.75
N ARG A 71 4.42 15.67 9.33
CA ARG A 71 3.24 15.51 10.17
C ARG A 71 3.08 14.06 10.64
N PHE A 72 3.10 13.12 9.72
CA PHE A 72 2.92 11.71 10.05
C PHE A 72 4.14 11.07 10.73
N SER A 73 5.35 11.55 10.50
CA SER A 73 6.52 11.09 11.25
C SER A 73 6.48 11.56 12.71
N ASN A 74 6.03 12.79 12.95
CA ASN A 74 5.79 13.28 14.31
C ASN A 74 4.65 12.49 15.00
N LEU A 75 3.58 12.17 14.27
CA LEU A 75 2.49 11.33 14.76
C LEU A 75 2.98 9.91 15.11
N ALA A 76 3.78 9.30 14.24
CA ALA A 76 4.38 7.99 14.48
C ALA A 76 5.19 7.96 15.79
N LYS A 77 6.01 8.99 16.01
CA LYS A 77 6.80 9.17 17.24
C LYS A 77 5.91 9.36 18.47
N GLU A 78 4.89 10.23 18.36
CA GLU A 78 3.96 10.51 19.44
C GLU A 78 3.23 9.25 19.91
N LEU A 79 2.71 8.50 18.94
CA LEU A 79 1.90 7.30 19.20
C LEU A 79 2.74 6.03 19.38
N LYS A 80 4.03 6.07 19.11
CA LYS A 80 4.96 4.93 19.08
C LYS A 80 4.47 3.82 18.14
N VAL A 81 4.10 4.20 16.93
CA VAL A 81 3.62 3.29 15.87
C VAL A 81 4.41 3.48 14.57
N VAL A 82 4.38 2.50 13.71
CA VAL A 82 4.90 2.61 12.34
C VAL A 82 3.76 3.08 11.44
N ILE A 83 4.01 4.10 10.60
CA ILE A 83 3.01 4.61 9.63
C ILE A 83 3.60 4.58 8.22
N LEU A 84 2.84 4.00 7.29
CA LEU A 84 3.18 3.98 5.86
C LEU A 84 2.51 5.18 5.18
N ILE A 85 3.33 6.07 4.58
CA ILE A 85 2.91 7.38 4.07
C ILE A 85 3.12 7.42 2.55
N SER A 86 2.03 7.26 1.79
CA SER A 86 2.04 7.40 0.33
C SER A 86 1.90 8.86 -0.08
N TYR A 87 2.66 9.30 -1.07
CA TYR A 87 2.65 10.70 -1.53
C TYR A 87 3.08 10.84 -2.99
N PHE A 88 2.72 11.97 -3.61
CA PHE A 88 3.17 12.35 -4.94
C PHE A 88 4.56 13.02 -4.85
N GLU A 89 5.59 12.32 -5.30
CA GLU A 89 6.97 12.78 -5.25
C GLU A 89 7.35 13.59 -6.48
N LYS A 90 8.02 14.74 -6.24
CA LYS A 90 8.82 15.46 -7.21
C LYS A 90 10.30 15.29 -6.87
N SER A 91 11.12 14.94 -7.84
CA SER A 91 12.56 14.85 -7.69
C SER A 91 13.29 15.42 -8.91
N SER A 92 14.62 15.50 -8.86
CA SER A 92 15.45 15.87 -10.02
C SER A 92 15.32 14.88 -11.19
N GLU A 93 14.90 13.64 -10.93
CA GLU A 93 14.72 12.59 -11.93
C GLU A 93 13.33 12.59 -12.57
N GLY A 94 12.38 13.32 -11.99
CA GLY A 94 10.99 13.42 -12.43
C GLY A 94 9.97 13.26 -11.31
N TYR A 95 8.81 12.75 -11.67
CA TYR A 95 7.67 12.57 -10.77
C TYR A 95 7.41 11.09 -10.53
N PHE A 96 7.07 10.73 -9.28
CA PHE A 96 6.88 9.35 -8.87
C PHE A 96 5.70 9.21 -7.91
N ASN A 97 5.05 8.07 -7.96
CA ASN A 97 4.16 7.61 -6.90
C ASN A 97 5.02 6.92 -5.84
N SER A 98 5.10 7.50 -4.67
CA SER A 98 6.12 7.15 -3.68
C SER A 98 5.54 6.87 -2.30
N LEU A 99 6.32 6.15 -1.51
CA LEU A 99 5.98 5.84 -0.13
C LEU A 99 7.24 5.94 0.75
N VAL A 100 7.06 6.50 1.94
CA VAL A 100 8.04 6.38 3.02
C VAL A 100 7.41 5.70 4.23
N VAL A 101 8.24 5.06 5.03
CA VAL A 101 7.85 4.48 6.31
C VAL A 101 8.37 5.38 7.43
N ALA A 102 7.49 5.88 8.28
CA ALA A 102 7.85 6.53 9.52
C ALA A 102 7.86 5.48 10.64
N ASP A 103 9.02 5.23 11.23
CA ASP A 103 9.17 4.26 12.32
C ASP A 103 8.67 4.83 13.65
N ALA A 104 8.51 4.00 14.65
CA ALA A 104 7.93 4.32 15.96
C ALA A 104 8.72 5.38 16.76
N ASP A 105 9.96 5.66 16.38
CA ASP A 105 10.77 6.76 16.92
C ASP A 105 10.64 8.07 16.12
N GLY A 106 9.86 8.06 15.03
CA GLY A 106 9.67 9.17 14.09
C GLY A 106 10.72 9.24 12.99
N ARG A 107 11.67 8.31 12.93
CA ARG A 107 12.64 8.25 11.83
C ARG A 107 11.93 7.91 10.52
N VAL A 108 12.13 8.73 9.49
CA VAL A 108 11.65 8.48 8.13
C VAL A 108 12.67 7.61 7.41
N MET A 109 12.26 6.41 7.03
CA MET A 109 13.09 5.44 6.34
C MET A 109 13.23 5.77 4.84
N ASP A 110 14.03 5.00 4.12
CA ASP A 110 14.27 5.20 2.68
C ASP A 110 12.97 5.22 1.87
N ASN A 111 13.00 5.96 0.77
CA ASN A 111 11.88 6.09 -0.15
C ASN A 111 11.70 4.82 -1.00
N TYR A 112 10.45 4.39 -1.18
CA TYR A 112 10.05 3.45 -2.21
C TYR A 112 9.28 4.18 -3.30
N ARG A 113 9.62 3.98 -4.56
CA ARG A 113 8.91 4.46 -5.73
C ARG A 113 8.19 3.30 -6.40
N LYS A 114 6.90 3.43 -6.64
CA LYS A 114 6.05 2.43 -7.29
C LYS A 114 6.71 1.91 -8.56
N THR A 115 6.99 0.61 -8.59
CA THR A 115 7.74 -0.02 -9.68
C THR A 115 6.89 -0.14 -10.93
N HIS A 116 5.65 -0.62 -10.80
CA HIS A 116 4.75 -0.84 -11.92
C HIS A 116 3.70 0.27 -11.97
N ILE A 117 3.65 0.98 -13.08
CA ILE A 117 2.72 2.08 -13.29
C ILE A 117 1.61 1.63 -14.24
N PRO A 118 0.34 1.64 -13.79
CA PRO A 118 -0.79 1.31 -14.65
C PRO A 118 -1.01 2.40 -15.71
N ASP A 119 -1.75 2.04 -16.75
CA ASP A 119 -2.18 2.94 -17.81
C ASP A 119 -3.51 2.47 -18.37
N GLY A 120 -4.45 3.37 -18.49
CA GLY A 120 -5.77 3.08 -19.05
C GLY A 120 -6.85 4.02 -18.52
N PRO A 121 -8.04 3.99 -19.11
CA PRO A 121 -9.13 4.89 -18.77
C PRO A 121 -9.45 4.90 -17.27
N GLY A 122 -9.37 6.07 -16.67
CA GLY A 122 -9.54 6.25 -15.23
C GLY A 122 -8.32 5.94 -14.37
N TYR A 123 -7.24 5.42 -14.97
CA TYR A 123 -5.97 5.09 -14.30
C TYR A 123 -4.78 5.57 -15.13
N GLU A 124 -4.79 6.85 -15.50
CA GLU A 124 -3.79 7.50 -16.38
C GLU A 124 -2.48 7.82 -15.65
N GLU A 125 -1.98 6.87 -14.85
CA GLU A 125 -0.83 7.11 -13.99
C GLU A 125 0.46 7.36 -14.78
N LYS A 126 0.63 6.78 -15.98
CA LYS A 126 1.80 7.03 -16.81
C LYS A 126 1.92 8.47 -17.32
N PHE A 127 0.83 9.23 -17.32
CA PHE A 127 0.89 10.67 -17.61
C PHE A 127 1.67 11.42 -16.52
N TYR A 128 1.55 10.97 -15.26
CA TYR A 128 2.15 11.64 -14.11
C TYR A 128 3.46 11.02 -13.66
N PHE A 129 3.56 9.69 -13.63
CA PHE A 129 4.62 8.98 -12.93
C PHE A 129 5.53 8.21 -13.86
N LYS A 130 6.82 8.29 -13.57
CA LYS A 130 7.80 7.35 -14.09
C LYS A 130 7.77 6.06 -13.29
N PRO A 131 8.12 4.91 -13.90
CA PRO A 131 8.41 3.69 -13.16
C PRO A 131 9.46 3.93 -12.09
N GLY A 132 9.26 3.33 -10.92
CA GLY A 132 10.17 3.46 -9.79
C GLY A 132 11.55 2.88 -10.10
N ASN A 133 12.57 3.55 -9.59
CA ASN A 133 13.98 3.19 -9.79
C ASN A 133 14.71 2.89 -8.48
N THR A 134 13.97 2.75 -7.37
CA THR A 134 14.54 2.45 -6.04
C THR A 134 14.75 0.96 -5.79
N GLY A 135 14.23 0.11 -6.68
CA GLY A 135 14.06 -1.32 -6.43
C GLY A 135 13.01 -1.58 -5.33
N PHE A 136 12.69 -2.85 -5.10
CA PHE A 136 11.81 -3.23 -4.00
C PHE A 136 12.47 -2.95 -2.65
N LYS A 137 11.65 -2.67 -1.63
CA LYS A 137 12.13 -2.29 -0.30
C LYS A 137 11.51 -3.14 0.79
N VAL A 138 12.35 -3.59 1.72
CA VAL A 138 11.95 -4.16 3.01
C VAL A 138 12.53 -3.28 4.10
N TYR A 139 11.70 -2.90 5.06
CA TYR A 139 12.05 -2.00 6.14
C TYR A 139 12.09 -2.75 7.46
N ASP A 140 13.21 -2.63 8.16
CA ASP A 140 13.39 -3.19 9.51
C ASP A 140 12.87 -2.16 10.52
N THR A 141 11.63 -2.33 10.93
CA THR A 141 10.91 -1.42 11.82
C THR A 141 10.95 -1.88 13.27
N ALA A 142 10.50 -1.03 14.18
CA ALA A 142 10.42 -1.36 15.60
C ALA A 142 9.62 -2.65 15.92
N TYR A 143 8.73 -3.10 15.01
CA TYR A 143 7.81 -4.19 15.31
C TYR A 143 7.96 -5.40 14.39
N ALA A 144 8.33 -5.21 13.13
CA ALA A 144 8.50 -6.27 12.14
C ALA A 144 9.31 -5.81 10.93
N LYS A 145 9.83 -6.73 10.16
CA LYS A 145 10.35 -6.46 8.82
C LYS A 145 9.22 -6.41 7.81
N ILE A 146 8.92 -5.23 7.29
CA ILE A 146 7.80 -5.02 6.39
C ILE A 146 8.24 -4.82 4.96
N GLY A 147 7.61 -5.56 4.04
CA GLY A 147 7.72 -5.33 2.60
C GLY A 147 6.62 -4.40 2.12
N VAL A 148 6.91 -3.56 1.14
CA VAL A 148 5.94 -2.60 0.60
C VAL A 148 5.91 -2.64 -0.92
N GLY A 149 4.71 -2.71 -1.48
CA GLY A 149 4.42 -2.37 -2.87
C GLY A 149 3.27 -1.36 -2.90
N ILE A 150 3.07 -0.65 -4.00
CA ILE A 150 2.00 0.34 -4.13
C ILE A 150 1.03 -0.11 -5.23
N CYS A 151 -0.24 -0.29 -4.88
CA CYS A 151 -1.38 -0.53 -5.76
C CYS A 151 -1.08 -1.52 -6.91
N TRP A 152 -0.73 -1.04 -8.11
CA TRP A 152 -0.47 -1.90 -9.27
C TRP A 152 0.63 -2.94 -9.06
N ASP A 153 1.60 -2.68 -8.17
CA ASP A 153 2.63 -3.66 -7.78
C ASP A 153 2.03 -4.96 -7.23
N GLN A 154 0.85 -4.89 -6.63
CA GLN A 154 0.16 -6.02 -6.02
C GLN A 154 -0.32 -7.09 -7.03
N TRP A 155 -0.39 -6.76 -8.32
CA TRP A 155 -0.79 -7.69 -9.37
C TRP A 155 0.37 -8.60 -9.82
N PHE A 156 1.61 -8.20 -9.54
CA PHE A 156 2.82 -8.89 -9.99
C PHE A 156 3.33 -9.83 -8.91
N CYS A 157 3.34 -11.14 -9.23
CA CYS A 157 3.86 -12.15 -8.29
C CYS A 157 5.33 -11.93 -7.95
N GLU A 158 6.09 -11.30 -8.85
CA GLU A 158 7.48 -10.91 -8.67
C GLU A 158 7.65 -9.95 -7.49
N THR A 159 6.72 -9.00 -7.29
CA THR A 159 6.75 -8.07 -6.16
C THR A 159 6.70 -8.82 -4.84
N ALA A 160 5.67 -9.64 -4.63
CA ALA A 160 5.52 -10.37 -3.38
C ALA A 160 6.67 -11.36 -3.15
N ARG A 161 7.14 -12.03 -4.22
CA ARG A 161 8.27 -12.96 -4.15
C ARG A 161 9.57 -12.23 -3.81
N ALA A 162 9.88 -11.11 -4.45
CA ALA A 162 11.08 -10.33 -4.18
C ALA A 162 11.09 -9.84 -2.73
N LEU A 163 10.00 -9.22 -2.27
CA LEU A 163 9.86 -8.76 -0.89
C LEU A 163 10.07 -9.90 0.13
N THR A 164 9.48 -11.07 -0.13
CA THR A 164 9.64 -12.23 0.74
C THR A 164 11.09 -12.72 0.78
N LEU A 165 11.77 -12.79 -0.38
CA LEU A 165 13.18 -13.17 -0.46
C LEU A 165 14.12 -12.18 0.22
N MET A 166 13.72 -10.90 0.28
CA MET A 166 14.43 -9.84 1.03
C MET A 166 14.14 -9.91 2.53
N GLY A 167 13.29 -10.83 2.98
CA GLY A 167 13.02 -11.08 4.39
C GLY A 167 11.76 -10.39 4.96
N ALA A 168 10.86 -9.94 4.12
CA ALA A 168 9.58 -9.40 4.60
C ALA A 168 8.82 -10.44 5.44
N GLU A 169 8.34 -10.01 6.60
CA GLU A 169 7.53 -10.78 7.53
C GLU A 169 6.04 -10.51 7.34
N ILE A 170 5.70 -9.30 6.87
CA ILE A 170 4.38 -8.85 6.47
C ILE A 170 4.54 -7.98 5.22
N ILE A 171 3.63 -8.09 4.25
CA ILE A 171 3.62 -7.25 3.05
C ILE A 171 2.44 -6.29 3.11
N PHE A 172 2.68 -5.02 2.77
CA PHE A 172 1.69 -3.94 2.79
C PHE A 172 1.49 -3.36 1.40
N TYR A 173 0.23 -3.17 1.01
CA TYR A 173 -0.17 -2.57 -0.25
C TYR A 173 -1.17 -1.41 -0.01
N PRO A 174 -0.70 -0.15 0.07
CA PRO A 174 -1.58 1.00 -0.09
C PRO A 174 -2.13 1.01 -1.51
N THR A 175 -3.42 1.23 -1.67
CA THR A 175 -4.13 0.98 -2.92
C THR A 175 -5.17 2.07 -3.21
N ALA A 176 -5.44 2.28 -4.50
CA ALA A 176 -6.57 3.02 -5.03
C ALA A 176 -7.13 2.23 -6.22
N ILE A 177 -8.09 1.34 -5.96
CA ILE A 177 -8.74 0.50 -6.96
C ILE A 177 -10.26 0.57 -6.82
N GLY A 178 -10.94 0.68 -7.94
CA GLY A 178 -12.38 0.81 -8.01
C GLY A 178 -12.97 0.16 -9.27
N SER A 179 -14.05 0.74 -9.76
CA SER A 179 -14.72 0.30 -10.99
C SER A 179 -13.80 0.42 -12.20
N GLU A 180 -14.02 -0.47 -13.16
CA GLU A 180 -13.37 -0.42 -14.47
C GLU A 180 -14.31 0.32 -15.45
N PRO A 181 -14.01 1.59 -15.81
CA PRO A 181 -14.98 2.43 -16.53
C PRO A 181 -15.41 1.89 -17.88
N GLU A 182 -14.51 1.23 -18.62
CA GLU A 182 -14.80 0.74 -19.97
C GLU A 182 -15.46 -0.63 -20.00
N ILE A 183 -15.10 -1.53 -19.12
CA ILE A 183 -15.53 -2.93 -19.18
C ILE A 183 -16.63 -3.29 -18.19
N HIS A 184 -17.03 -2.34 -17.33
CA HIS A 184 -18.07 -2.52 -16.30
C HIS A 184 -17.89 -3.80 -15.46
N LEU A 185 -16.64 -4.20 -15.22
CA LEU A 185 -16.28 -5.37 -14.46
C LEU A 185 -16.10 -5.01 -12.98
N ASP A 186 -16.73 -5.77 -12.09
CA ASP A 186 -16.38 -5.74 -10.67
C ASP A 186 -15.11 -6.58 -10.45
N SER A 187 -13.98 -5.92 -10.38
CA SER A 187 -12.65 -6.56 -10.24
C SER A 187 -12.35 -7.01 -8.81
N LYS A 188 -13.19 -6.70 -7.81
CA LYS A 188 -12.93 -6.95 -6.39
C LYS A 188 -12.45 -8.37 -6.10
N GLU A 189 -13.22 -9.36 -6.52
CA GLU A 189 -12.92 -10.77 -6.23
C GLU A 189 -11.64 -11.25 -6.95
N HIS A 190 -11.37 -10.73 -8.13
CA HIS A 190 -10.12 -11.02 -8.86
C HIS A 190 -8.93 -10.39 -8.11
N TRP A 191 -9.03 -9.13 -7.79
CA TRP A 191 -8.02 -8.37 -7.05
C TRP A 191 -7.64 -9.05 -5.73
N GLN A 192 -8.63 -9.42 -4.90
CA GLN A 192 -8.37 -10.08 -3.62
C GLN A 192 -7.74 -11.46 -3.80
N ARG A 193 -8.22 -12.28 -4.77
CA ARG A 193 -7.65 -13.62 -5.04
C ARG A 193 -6.18 -13.60 -5.44
N VAL A 194 -5.75 -12.62 -6.22
CA VAL A 194 -4.33 -12.47 -6.59
C VAL A 194 -3.47 -12.35 -5.35
N GLN A 195 -3.83 -11.49 -4.42
CA GLN A 195 -3.03 -11.24 -3.23
C GLN A 195 -3.15 -12.34 -2.18
N MET A 196 -4.32 -12.97 -2.07
CA MET A 196 -4.46 -14.22 -1.30
C MET A 196 -3.52 -15.30 -1.83
N GLY A 197 -3.39 -15.41 -3.17
CA GLY A 197 -2.42 -16.30 -3.81
C GLY A 197 -0.97 -15.91 -3.47
N HIS A 198 -0.65 -14.62 -3.45
CA HIS A 198 0.67 -14.14 -3.06
C HIS A 198 0.99 -14.46 -1.60
N ALA A 199 0.06 -14.24 -0.68
CA ALA A 199 0.21 -14.62 0.71
C ALA A 199 0.49 -16.12 0.87
N ALA A 200 -0.35 -16.94 0.26
CA ALA A 200 -0.24 -18.41 0.32
C ALA A 200 1.07 -18.94 -0.26
N THR A 201 1.45 -18.49 -1.48
CA THR A 201 2.65 -18.99 -2.17
C THR A 201 3.96 -18.51 -1.58
N ASN A 202 3.93 -17.45 -0.78
CA ASN A 202 5.09 -16.90 -0.07
C ASN A 202 5.09 -17.21 1.43
N THR A 203 3.99 -17.75 1.96
CA THR A 203 3.79 -17.99 3.39
C THR A 203 4.04 -16.71 4.18
N VAL A 204 3.36 -15.63 3.78
CA VAL A 204 3.53 -14.28 4.35
C VAL A 204 2.18 -13.57 4.43
N PRO A 205 1.80 -12.97 5.58
CA PRO A 205 0.60 -12.15 5.66
C PRO A 205 0.64 -10.94 4.71
N VAL A 206 -0.53 -10.57 4.19
CA VAL A 206 -0.70 -9.40 3.33
C VAL A 206 -1.74 -8.47 3.92
N VAL A 207 -1.44 -7.18 3.96
CA VAL A 207 -2.30 -6.10 4.48
C VAL A 207 -2.56 -5.10 3.36
N VAL A 208 -3.83 -4.84 3.05
CA VAL A 208 -4.23 -4.00 1.93
C VAL A 208 -5.20 -2.92 2.39
N ALA A 209 -4.88 -1.66 2.14
CA ALA A 209 -5.75 -0.52 2.40
C ALA A 209 -6.18 0.11 1.09
N ASN A 210 -7.48 0.16 0.85
CA ASN A 210 -8.09 0.81 -0.30
C ASN A 210 -8.88 2.05 0.14
N ARG A 211 -9.20 2.91 -0.81
CA ARG A 211 -10.14 4.03 -0.65
C ARG A 211 -11.57 3.61 -0.98
N ILE A 212 -12.53 4.44 -0.59
CA ILE A 212 -13.95 4.32 -0.93
C ILE A 212 -14.49 5.59 -1.57
N GLY A 213 -15.66 5.46 -2.17
CA GLY A 213 -16.45 6.57 -2.65
C GLY A 213 -16.35 6.81 -4.14
N GLU A 214 -17.24 7.66 -4.63
CA GLU A 214 -17.28 8.08 -6.02
C GLU A 214 -16.42 9.31 -6.21
N GLU A 215 -15.54 9.26 -7.19
CA GLU A 215 -14.70 10.38 -7.60
C GLU A 215 -14.92 10.68 -9.08
N LYS A 216 -15.58 11.82 -9.34
CA LYS A 216 -15.87 12.27 -10.70
C LYS A 216 -14.64 12.95 -11.31
N GLY A 217 -14.29 12.51 -12.52
CA GLY A 217 -13.30 13.13 -13.38
C GLY A 217 -13.93 13.83 -14.59
N ASP A 218 -13.09 14.34 -15.47
CA ASP A 218 -13.53 14.99 -16.72
C ASP A 218 -13.96 13.95 -17.77
N THR A 219 -13.30 12.79 -17.79
CA THR A 219 -13.50 11.74 -18.79
C THR A 219 -14.30 10.55 -18.26
N CYS A 220 -14.19 10.25 -16.97
CA CYS A 220 -14.85 9.11 -16.34
C CYS A 220 -15.20 9.40 -14.88
N THR A 221 -16.01 8.51 -14.30
CA THR A 221 -16.25 8.49 -12.85
C THR A 221 -15.77 7.17 -12.30
N LEU A 222 -14.86 7.21 -11.33
CA LEU A 222 -14.40 6.03 -10.61
C LEU A 222 -15.23 5.84 -9.33
N ASN A 223 -15.70 4.63 -9.12
CA ASN A 223 -16.31 4.22 -7.87
C ASN A 223 -15.37 3.27 -7.15
N PHE A 224 -14.65 3.79 -6.16
CA PHE A 224 -13.74 3.00 -5.33
C PHE A 224 -14.53 2.13 -4.37
N TYR A 225 -14.36 0.82 -4.49
CA TYR A 225 -15.20 -0.17 -3.83
C TYR A 225 -14.70 -0.64 -2.46
N GLY A 226 -13.76 0.09 -1.87
CA GLY A 226 -13.25 -0.27 -0.55
C GLY A 226 -12.75 -1.70 -0.47
N SER A 227 -13.37 -2.49 0.39
CA SER A 227 -13.05 -3.90 0.58
C SER A 227 -11.58 -4.13 0.93
N SER A 228 -10.98 -3.20 1.67
CA SER A 228 -9.66 -3.37 2.30
C SER A 228 -9.64 -4.69 3.05
N PHE A 229 -8.52 -5.40 3.05
CA PHE A 229 -8.50 -6.71 3.68
C PHE A 229 -7.12 -7.09 4.21
N ILE A 230 -7.11 -8.09 5.08
CA ILE A 230 -5.90 -8.66 5.65
C ILE A 230 -5.97 -10.18 5.51
N THR A 231 -4.88 -10.78 5.06
CA THR A 231 -4.74 -12.24 5.01
C THR A 231 -3.77 -12.73 6.06
N ASP A 232 -3.92 -13.98 6.46
CA ASP A 232 -2.86 -14.71 7.15
C ASP A 232 -1.81 -15.24 6.14
N TYR A 233 -0.81 -15.95 6.64
CA TYR A 233 0.27 -16.53 5.82
C TYR A 233 -0.20 -17.68 4.91
N THR A 234 -1.39 -18.24 5.12
CA THR A 234 -1.99 -19.26 4.26
C THR A 234 -2.77 -18.68 3.08
N GLY A 235 -2.98 -17.35 3.10
CA GLY A 235 -3.79 -16.62 2.14
C GLY A 235 -5.27 -16.54 2.50
N ALA A 236 -5.68 -17.03 3.66
CA ALA A 236 -7.05 -16.87 4.13
C ALA A 236 -7.29 -15.40 4.55
N LYS A 237 -8.40 -14.81 4.07
CA LYS A 237 -8.83 -13.49 4.57
C LYS A 237 -9.27 -13.62 6.04
N ILE A 238 -8.61 -12.88 6.93
CA ILE A 238 -8.91 -12.86 8.37
C ILE A 238 -9.59 -11.56 8.81
N ALA A 239 -9.55 -10.52 7.99
CA ALA A 239 -10.33 -9.30 8.15
C ALA A 239 -10.64 -8.70 6.78
N GLU A 240 -11.83 -8.11 6.64
CA GLU A 240 -12.28 -7.42 5.43
C GLU A 240 -13.19 -6.26 5.81
N ALA A 241 -12.96 -5.08 5.24
CA ALA A 241 -13.83 -3.92 5.36
C ALA A 241 -14.99 -3.99 4.38
N SER A 242 -16.06 -3.27 4.67
CA SER A 242 -17.20 -3.11 3.75
C SER A 242 -16.80 -2.40 2.46
N ARG A 243 -17.72 -2.35 1.51
CA ARG A 243 -17.45 -1.71 0.21
C ARG A 243 -17.54 -0.18 0.26
N ASP A 244 -18.24 0.38 1.21
CA ASP A 244 -18.78 1.74 1.16
C ASP A 244 -18.63 2.54 2.45
N LYS A 245 -18.03 1.97 3.51
CA LYS A 245 -17.86 2.67 4.79
C LYS A 245 -16.41 2.99 5.08
N GLU A 246 -16.21 4.09 5.77
CA GLU A 246 -14.92 4.36 6.40
C GLU A 246 -14.73 3.41 7.58
N GLU A 247 -13.69 2.61 7.54
CA GLU A 247 -13.45 1.55 8.51
C GLU A 247 -11.96 1.37 8.78
N ILE A 248 -11.65 0.86 9.96
CA ILE A 248 -10.31 0.41 10.31
C ILE A 248 -10.41 -1.08 10.62
N ILE A 249 -9.71 -1.89 9.86
CA ILE A 249 -9.61 -3.32 10.12
C ILE A 249 -8.28 -3.67 10.76
N TYR A 250 -8.27 -4.74 11.55
CA TYR A 250 -7.14 -5.14 12.38
C TYR A 250 -6.84 -6.62 12.23
N ALA A 251 -5.56 -6.98 12.41
CA ALA A 251 -5.12 -8.35 12.61
C ALA A 251 -3.90 -8.38 13.55
N GLU A 252 -3.69 -9.52 14.20
CA GLU A 252 -2.52 -9.78 15.03
C GLU A 252 -1.75 -10.97 14.46
N PHE A 253 -0.41 -10.83 14.37
CA PHE A 253 0.46 -11.85 13.85
C PHE A 253 1.51 -12.25 14.87
N ASP A 254 1.68 -13.56 15.04
CA ASP A 254 2.85 -14.12 15.69
C ASP A 254 3.96 -14.26 14.63
N ILE A 255 4.90 -13.31 14.62
CA ILE A 255 5.97 -13.26 13.62
C ILE A 255 6.86 -14.50 13.71
N GLU A 256 7.18 -14.96 14.92
CA GLU A 256 8.02 -16.16 15.09
C GLU A 256 7.31 -17.42 14.59
N ASP A 257 6.02 -17.58 14.87
CA ASP A 257 5.25 -18.70 14.37
C ASP A 257 5.13 -18.66 12.84
N ASN A 258 4.80 -17.51 12.26
CA ASN A 258 4.76 -17.35 10.80
C ASN A 258 6.10 -17.75 10.14
N GLN A 259 7.24 -17.39 10.74
CA GLN A 259 8.56 -17.80 10.25
C GLN A 259 8.79 -19.30 10.36
N LYS A 260 8.36 -19.94 11.47
CA LYS A 260 8.41 -21.41 11.64
C LYS A 260 7.57 -22.11 10.58
N GLN A 261 6.34 -21.62 10.32
CA GLN A 261 5.47 -22.16 9.28
C GLN A 261 6.09 -22.02 7.88
N ARG A 262 6.66 -20.85 7.55
CA ARG A 262 7.39 -20.64 6.29
C ARG A 262 8.55 -21.61 6.12
N HIS A 263 9.32 -21.84 7.18
CA HIS A 263 10.41 -22.81 7.18
C HIS A 263 9.92 -24.24 7.01
N TYR A 264 8.86 -24.63 7.73
CA TYR A 264 8.25 -25.97 7.66
C TYR A 264 7.73 -26.29 6.26
N TRP A 265 6.99 -25.39 5.63
CA TRP A 265 6.46 -25.56 4.28
C TRP A 265 7.57 -25.61 3.21
N GLY A 266 8.68 -24.93 3.42
CA GLY A 266 9.86 -24.99 2.57
C GLY A 266 9.70 -24.40 1.17
N LEU A 267 8.62 -23.69 0.85
CA LEU A 267 8.36 -23.16 -0.50
C LEU A 267 9.47 -22.22 -0.98
N ILE A 268 10.09 -21.47 -0.08
CA ILE A 268 11.21 -20.57 -0.39
C ILE A 268 12.52 -21.36 -0.53
N ARG A 269 12.75 -22.37 0.33
CA ARG A 269 13.93 -23.24 0.33
C ARG A 269 14.05 -24.05 -0.95
N ASP A 270 12.92 -24.60 -1.41
CA ASP A 270 12.87 -25.56 -2.51
C ASP A 270 12.78 -24.91 -3.90
N ARG A 271 12.97 -23.57 -3.95
CA ARG A 271 13.03 -22.84 -5.21
C ARG A 271 14.20 -23.32 -6.09
N GLN A 272 13.98 -23.31 -7.40
CA GLN A 272 14.97 -23.67 -8.40
C GLN A 272 15.30 -22.45 -9.30
N PRO A 273 16.09 -21.47 -8.83
CA PRO A 273 16.33 -20.22 -9.56
C PRO A 273 16.83 -20.41 -10.99
N ASN A 274 17.64 -21.46 -11.22
CA ASN A 274 18.16 -21.79 -12.55
C ASN A 274 17.06 -22.17 -13.57
N ALA A 275 15.90 -22.62 -13.09
CA ALA A 275 14.75 -22.93 -13.95
C ALA A 275 13.91 -21.67 -14.30
N TYR A 276 14.21 -20.52 -13.72
CA TYR A 276 13.40 -19.30 -13.83
C TYR A 276 14.02 -18.27 -14.78
N SER A 277 15.10 -18.60 -15.51
CA SER A 277 15.78 -17.65 -16.40
C SER A 277 14.85 -17.00 -17.45
N ASN A 278 13.81 -17.72 -17.88
CA ASN A 278 12.87 -17.24 -18.90
C ASN A 278 11.93 -16.13 -18.42
N ILE A 279 11.80 -15.90 -17.10
CA ILE A 279 10.95 -14.84 -16.57
C ILE A 279 11.71 -13.54 -16.29
N CYS A 280 13.00 -13.50 -16.55
CA CYS A 280 13.87 -12.35 -16.34
C CYS A 280 14.27 -11.66 -17.66
N ASN A 281 13.64 -12.05 -18.79
CA ASN A 281 13.97 -11.54 -20.13
C ASN A 281 12.95 -10.53 -20.64
#